data_703757b9b1a6dcd4b78002e5ac976155
#
_entry.id   703757b9b1a6dcd4b78002e5ac976155
#
_cell.length_a   1.000
_cell.length_b   1.000
_cell.length_c   1.000
_cell.angle_alpha   90.00
_cell.angle_beta   90.00
_cell.angle_gamma   90.00
#
_symmetry.space_group_name_H-M   'P 1'
#
loop_
_entity.id
_entity.type
_entity.pdbx_description
1 polymer ?
#
loop_
_entity_poly.entity_id
_entity_poly.type
_entity_poly.pdbx_seq_one_letter_code
_entity_poly.pdbx_strand_id
1 'polypeptide(L)'
;MENGKQLLTLAEMQRIVDDYISQFKEGYFSPLALMARLTEEAGELAREVNHYYGEKPKRKDEAENTIDMELADCMFIILCFANSLNIDLEKAFHDMMHKFNTRDKDRWTKIDTE
;
A
#
# COMPACT_ATOMS: atom_id res chain seq x y z
N MET A 1 1.43 5.50 -24.58
CA MET A 1 1.92 5.08 -23.28
C MET A 1 3.32 4.51 -23.40
N GLU A 2 4.21 5.11 -22.70
CA GLU A 2 5.60 4.70 -22.75
C GLU A 2 5.77 3.31 -22.19
N ASN A 3 6.63 2.52 -22.81
CA ASN A 3 6.95 1.15 -22.38
C ASN A 3 5.75 0.22 -22.35
N GLY A 4 4.64 0.59 -22.97
CA GLY A 4 3.47 -0.24 -23.03
C GLY A 4 2.76 -0.47 -21.71
N LYS A 5 3.12 0.27 -20.66
CA LYS A 5 2.48 0.13 -19.36
C LYS A 5 1.13 0.79 -19.36
N GLN A 6 0.16 0.13 -18.76
CA GLN A 6 -1.17 0.68 -18.60
C GLN A 6 -1.28 1.43 -17.28
N LEU A 7 -2.09 2.48 -17.27
CA LEU A 7 -2.46 3.13 -16.03
C LEU A 7 -3.48 2.24 -15.33
N LEU A 8 -3.31 2.04 -14.04
CA LEU A 8 -4.17 1.13 -13.27
C LEU A 8 -5.02 1.93 -12.29
N THR A 9 -6.30 1.57 -12.22
CA THR A 9 -7.18 2.05 -11.16
C THR A 9 -7.00 1.15 -9.94
N LEU A 10 -7.49 1.60 -8.79
CA LEU A 10 -7.50 0.75 -7.60
C LEU A 10 -8.31 -0.52 -7.83
N ALA A 11 -9.44 -0.39 -8.53
CA ALA A 11 -10.27 -1.55 -8.85
C ALA A 11 -9.50 -2.57 -9.68
N GLU A 12 -8.72 -2.10 -10.64
CA GLU A 12 -7.88 -3.00 -11.45
C GLU A 12 -6.77 -3.64 -10.65
N MET A 13 -6.17 -2.89 -9.74
CA MET A 13 -5.15 -3.44 -8.83
C MET A 13 -5.73 -4.54 -7.96
N GLN A 14 -6.94 -4.33 -7.42
CA GLN A 14 -7.61 -5.35 -6.64
C GLN A 14 -7.86 -6.61 -7.47
N ARG A 15 -8.26 -6.45 -8.73
CA ARG A 15 -8.51 -7.58 -9.61
C ARG A 15 -7.22 -8.34 -9.93
N ILE A 16 -6.14 -7.62 -10.20
CA ILE A 16 -4.84 -8.25 -10.48
C ILE A 16 -4.38 -9.08 -9.29
N VAL A 17 -4.51 -8.53 -8.08
CA VAL A 17 -4.13 -9.25 -6.87
C VAL A 17 -5.03 -10.46 -6.67
N ASP A 18 -6.33 -10.32 -6.91
CA ASP A 18 -7.26 -11.44 -6.76
C ASP A 18 -6.96 -12.57 -7.74
N ASP A 19 -6.64 -12.22 -8.97
CA ASP A 19 -6.25 -13.21 -9.98
C ASP A 19 -4.99 -13.94 -9.56
N TYR A 20 -4.03 -13.22 -8.98
CA TYR A 20 -2.78 -13.82 -8.51
C TYR A 20 -3.04 -14.78 -7.35
N ILE A 21 -3.78 -14.36 -6.34
CA ILE A 21 -4.05 -15.18 -5.15
C ILE A 21 -4.90 -16.39 -5.52
N SER A 22 -5.82 -16.24 -6.47
CA SER A 22 -6.73 -17.31 -6.86
C SER A 22 -6.05 -18.52 -7.50
N GLN A 23 -4.80 -18.39 -7.88
CA GLN A 23 -4.01 -19.52 -8.41
C GLN A 23 -3.62 -20.52 -7.33
N PHE A 24 -3.68 -20.13 -6.06
CA PHE A 24 -3.11 -20.92 -4.98
C PHE A 24 -4.21 -21.47 -4.08
N LYS A 25 -4.02 -22.68 -3.62
CA LYS A 25 -4.98 -23.37 -2.76
C LYS A 25 -5.25 -22.66 -1.46
N GLU A 26 -4.21 -22.04 -0.92
CA GLU A 26 -4.29 -21.37 0.37
C GLU A 26 -5.23 -20.16 0.35
N GLY A 27 -5.33 -19.48 -0.78
CA GLY A 27 -6.17 -18.29 -0.90
C GLY A 27 -5.71 -17.16 0.02
N TYR A 28 -6.63 -16.33 0.40
CA TYR A 28 -6.30 -15.22 1.31
C TYR A 28 -6.15 -15.72 2.74
N PHE A 29 -5.17 -15.16 3.43
CA PHE A 29 -5.02 -15.39 4.86
C PHE A 29 -6.19 -14.74 5.62
N SER A 30 -6.39 -15.17 6.88
CA SER A 30 -7.42 -14.59 7.72
C SER A 30 -7.13 -13.09 7.99
N PRO A 31 -8.15 -12.31 8.37
CA PRO A 31 -7.93 -10.90 8.68
C PRO A 31 -6.86 -10.65 9.73
N LEU A 32 -6.81 -11.47 10.78
CA LEU A 32 -5.76 -11.30 11.79
C LEU A 32 -4.37 -11.60 11.25
N ALA A 33 -4.25 -12.63 10.39
CA ALA A 33 -2.98 -12.94 9.76
C ALA A 33 -2.55 -11.85 8.79
N LEU A 34 -3.50 -11.29 8.03
CA LEU A 34 -3.20 -10.17 7.14
C LEU A 34 -2.76 -8.94 7.92
N MET A 35 -3.38 -8.68 9.07
CA MET A 35 -2.98 -7.58 9.94
C MET A 35 -1.55 -7.75 10.44
N ALA A 36 -1.20 -8.96 10.86
CA ALA A 36 0.16 -9.28 11.28
C ALA A 36 1.16 -9.08 10.13
N ARG A 37 0.79 -9.53 8.93
CA ARG A 37 1.62 -9.35 7.75
C ARG A 37 1.82 -7.88 7.42
N LEU A 38 0.78 -7.07 7.54
CA LEU A 38 0.89 -5.63 7.27
C LEU A 38 1.88 -4.99 8.25
N THR A 39 1.81 -5.38 9.52
CA THR A 39 2.75 -4.89 10.53
C THR A 39 4.18 -5.29 10.20
N GLU A 40 4.39 -6.53 9.76
CA GLU A 40 5.71 -7.00 9.35
C GLU A 40 6.25 -6.20 8.16
N GLU A 41 5.43 -5.99 7.14
CA GLU A 41 5.86 -5.24 5.95
C GLU A 41 6.14 -3.78 6.28
N ALA A 42 5.35 -3.18 7.18
CA ALA A 42 5.62 -1.84 7.66
C ALA A 42 6.97 -1.77 8.39
N GLY A 43 7.31 -2.82 9.13
CA GLY A 43 8.61 -2.92 9.78
C GLY A 43 9.75 -3.00 8.77
N GLU A 44 9.58 -3.77 7.69
CA GLU A 44 10.57 -3.83 6.63
C GLU A 44 10.76 -2.48 5.96
N LEU A 45 9.66 -1.76 5.74
CA LEU A 45 9.71 -0.41 5.20
C LEU A 45 10.49 0.52 6.14
N ALA A 46 10.20 0.43 7.44
CA ALA A 46 10.90 1.24 8.44
C ALA A 46 12.40 0.96 8.42
N ARG A 47 12.78 -0.31 8.25
CA ARG A 47 14.19 -0.69 8.17
C ARG A 47 14.87 -0.04 6.96
N GLU A 48 14.24 -0.09 5.79
CA GLU A 48 14.83 0.50 4.59
C GLU A 48 14.95 2.01 4.70
N VAL A 49 13.92 2.67 5.24
CA VAL A 49 13.97 4.12 5.46
C VAL A 49 15.12 4.47 6.42
N ASN A 50 15.30 3.67 7.47
CA ASN A 50 16.36 3.91 8.44
C ASN A 50 17.75 3.71 7.84
N HIS A 51 17.91 2.78 6.90
CA HIS A 51 19.19 2.58 6.21
C HIS A 51 19.51 3.77 5.30
N TYR A 52 18.52 4.32 4.61
CA TYR A 52 18.74 5.41 3.65
C TYR A 52 18.86 6.78 4.30
N TYR A 53 18.07 7.03 5.34
CA TYR A 53 17.94 8.37 5.92
C TYR A 53 18.29 8.44 7.39
N GLY A 54 18.47 7.30 8.05
CA GLY A 54 18.83 7.22 9.46
C GLY A 54 20.30 6.98 9.65
N GLU A 55 20.65 6.54 10.85
CA GLU A 55 22.04 6.32 11.24
C GLU A 55 22.45 4.85 11.26
N LYS A 56 21.55 3.95 10.91
CA LYS A 56 21.82 2.51 10.95
C LYS A 56 22.29 2.03 9.58
N PRO A 57 23.57 1.67 9.44
CA PRO A 57 24.03 1.14 8.17
C PRO A 57 23.52 -0.27 7.92
N LYS A 58 23.36 -0.60 6.65
CA LYS A 58 22.93 -1.92 6.24
C LYS A 58 24.11 -2.89 6.42
N ARG A 59 23.83 -4.07 6.98
CA ARG A 59 24.85 -5.12 7.09
C ARG A 59 25.10 -5.72 5.71
N LYS A 60 26.30 -6.30 5.53
CA LYS A 60 26.67 -6.91 4.25
C LYS A 60 25.78 -8.09 3.88
N ASP A 61 25.23 -8.78 4.87
CA ASP A 61 24.42 -9.96 4.65
C ASP A 61 22.93 -9.67 4.55
N GLU A 62 22.53 -8.39 4.63
CA GLU A 62 21.13 -8.03 4.50
C GLU A 62 20.72 -7.99 3.03
N ALA A 63 19.48 -8.41 2.76
CA ALA A 63 18.96 -8.42 1.40
C ALA A 63 18.93 -7.01 0.81
N GLU A 64 19.12 -6.95 -0.50
CA GLU A 64 19.03 -5.71 -1.24
C GLU A 64 17.56 -5.40 -1.53
N ASN A 65 16.98 -4.56 -0.70
CA ASN A 65 15.61 -4.07 -0.90
C ASN A 65 15.63 -2.57 -1.03
N THR A 66 14.56 -2.02 -1.57
CA THR A 66 14.45 -0.60 -1.80
C THR A 66 13.16 -0.10 -1.16
N ILE A 67 13.10 1.20 -0.89
CA ILE A 67 11.92 1.80 -0.26
C ILE A 67 10.70 1.61 -1.14
N ASP A 68 10.83 1.78 -2.46
CA ASP A 68 9.69 1.61 -3.37
C ASP A 68 9.16 0.17 -3.36
N MET A 69 10.03 -0.83 -3.29
CA MET A 69 9.60 -2.22 -3.20
C MET A 69 8.91 -2.50 -1.88
N GLU A 70 9.40 -1.93 -0.78
CA GLU A 70 8.76 -2.12 0.52
C GLU A 70 7.40 -1.41 0.59
N LEU A 71 7.27 -0.25 -0.06
CA LEU A 71 5.98 0.40 -0.18
C LEU A 71 5.00 -0.45 -0.99
N ALA A 72 5.47 -1.05 -2.08
CA ALA A 72 4.63 -1.93 -2.89
C ALA A 72 4.20 -3.16 -2.11
N ASP A 73 5.10 -3.73 -1.29
CA ASP A 73 4.76 -4.88 -0.45
C ASP A 73 3.66 -4.54 0.54
N CYS A 74 3.73 -3.35 1.16
CA CYS A 74 2.66 -2.89 2.05
C CYS A 74 1.35 -2.75 1.29
N MET A 75 1.41 -2.18 0.10
CA MET A 75 0.22 -1.99 -0.72
C MET A 75 -0.40 -3.32 -1.13
N PHE A 76 0.44 -4.31 -1.46
CA PHE A 76 -0.05 -5.64 -1.79
C PHE A 76 -0.88 -6.23 -0.65
N ILE A 77 -0.39 -6.13 0.59
CA ILE A 77 -1.13 -6.66 1.74
C ILE A 77 -2.44 -5.91 1.95
N ILE A 78 -2.42 -4.59 1.75
CA ILE A 78 -3.65 -3.79 1.85
C ILE A 78 -4.68 -4.24 0.80
N LEU A 79 -4.23 -4.48 -0.43
CA LEU A 79 -5.12 -4.97 -1.49
C LEU A 79 -5.66 -6.36 -1.17
N CYS A 80 -4.83 -7.25 -0.64
CA CYS A 80 -5.28 -8.56 -0.18
C CYS A 80 -6.34 -8.43 0.90
N PHE A 81 -6.11 -7.53 1.85
CA PHE A 81 -7.02 -7.30 2.96
C PHE A 81 -8.39 -6.87 2.44
N ALA A 82 -8.39 -5.88 1.56
CA ALA A 82 -9.64 -5.37 0.97
C ALA A 82 -10.36 -6.47 0.20
N ASN A 83 -9.64 -7.23 -0.62
CA ASN A 83 -10.25 -8.31 -1.40
C ASN A 83 -10.87 -9.38 -0.49
N SER A 84 -10.16 -9.75 0.57
CA SER A 84 -10.64 -10.81 1.46
C SER A 84 -11.92 -10.43 2.18
N LEU A 85 -12.15 -9.14 2.39
CA LEU A 85 -13.33 -8.62 3.07
C LEU A 85 -14.37 -8.03 2.10
N ASN A 86 -14.14 -8.17 0.80
CA ASN A 86 -15.02 -7.63 -0.24
C ASN A 86 -15.19 -6.12 -0.12
N ILE A 87 -14.11 -5.41 0.17
CA ILE A 87 -14.10 -3.96 0.28
C ILE A 87 -13.67 -3.36 -1.04
N ASP A 88 -14.43 -2.38 -1.52
CA ASP A 88 -14.10 -1.59 -2.70
C ASP A 88 -13.20 -0.44 -2.27
N LEU A 89 -11.89 -0.58 -2.47
CA LEU A 89 -10.93 0.44 -2.05
C LEU A 89 -11.05 1.73 -2.83
N GLU A 90 -11.47 1.66 -4.09
CA GLU A 90 -11.65 2.86 -4.88
C GLU A 90 -12.74 3.73 -4.30
N LYS A 91 -13.86 3.11 -3.92
CA LYS A 91 -14.94 3.82 -3.24
C LYS A 91 -14.47 4.37 -1.89
N ALA A 92 -13.75 3.54 -1.11
CA ALA A 92 -13.24 3.98 0.19
C ALA A 92 -12.29 5.17 0.05
N PHE A 93 -11.46 5.16 -0.99
CA PHE A 93 -10.55 6.26 -1.26
C PHE A 93 -11.32 7.56 -1.56
N HIS A 94 -12.33 7.47 -2.43
CA HIS A 94 -13.16 8.63 -2.75
C HIS A 94 -13.89 9.17 -1.51
N ASP A 95 -14.42 8.28 -0.69
CA ASP A 95 -15.10 8.67 0.56
C ASP A 95 -14.13 9.38 1.49
N MET A 96 -12.91 8.87 1.61
CA MET A 96 -11.86 9.49 2.42
C MET A 96 -11.54 10.90 1.92
N MET A 97 -11.33 11.05 0.63
CA MET A 97 -11.00 12.37 0.07
C MET A 97 -12.16 13.34 0.22
N HIS A 98 -13.39 12.85 0.07
CA HIS A 98 -14.56 13.70 0.31
C HIS A 98 -14.58 14.20 1.75
N LYS A 99 -14.28 13.34 2.70
CA LYS A 99 -14.18 13.72 4.12
C LYS A 99 -13.13 14.81 4.33
N PHE A 100 -11.94 14.65 3.74
CA PHE A 100 -10.89 15.64 3.87
C PHE A 100 -11.30 16.99 3.27
N ASN A 101 -11.97 16.94 2.12
CA ASN A 101 -12.35 18.16 1.39
C ASN A 101 -13.56 18.87 2.00
N THR A 102 -14.31 18.22 2.89
CA THR A 102 -15.48 18.83 3.52
C THR A 102 -15.24 19.05 5.01
N ARG A 103 -15.12 17.96 5.79
CA ARG A 103 -14.99 18.06 7.24
C ARG A 103 -13.70 18.75 7.67
N ASP A 104 -12.60 18.44 6.99
CA ASP A 104 -11.27 18.91 7.36
C ASP A 104 -10.75 20.03 6.46
N LYS A 105 -11.63 20.67 5.70
CA LYS A 105 -11.22 21.64 4.66
C LYS A 105 -10.45 22.83 5.21
N ASP A 106 -10.71 23.22 6.47
CA ASP A 106 -10.06 24.37 7.10
C ASP A 106 -9.03 23.99 8.15
N ARG A 107 -8.68 22.69 8.20
CA ARG A 107 -7.74 22.20 9.20
C ARG A 107 -6.31 22.72 8.97
N TRP A 108 -5.93 22.87 7.72
CA TRP A 108 -4.59 23.30 7.33
C TRP A 108 -4.67 24.66 6.63
N THR A 109 -3.53 25.35 6.60
CA THR A 109 -3.46 26.67 5.97
C THR A 109 -3.28 26.51 4.47
N LYS A 110 -4.23 27.03 3.71
CA LYS A 110 -4.15 26.96 2.25
C LYS A 110 -3.15 27.98 1.72
N ILE A 111 -2.52 27.63 0.61
CA ILE A 111 -1.64 28.54 -0.10
C ILE A 111 -2.54 29.61 -0.74
N ASP A 112 -2.13 30.91 -0.62
CA ASP A 112 -2.84 31.98 -1.28
C ASP A 112 -2.64 31.87 -2.78
N THR A 113 -3.77 31.92 -3.52
CA THR A 113 -3.74 31.85 -4.98
C THR A 113 -4.35 33.12 -5.54
N GLU A 114 -3.52 34.07 -5.85
CA GLU A 114 -4.01 35.31 -6.40
C GLU A 114 -3.97 35.31 -7.91
#